data_3a2f7687a680e7ce49477d45767cf148
#
_entry.id   3a2f7687a680e7ce49477d45767cf148
#
_cell.length_a   1.000
_cell.length_b   1.000
_cell.length_c   1.000
_cell.angle_alpha   90.00
_cell.angle_beta   90.00
_cell.angle_gamma   90.00
#
_symmetry.space_group_name_H-M   'P 1'
#
loop_
_entity.id
_entity.type
_entity.pdbx_description
1 polymer ?
#
loop_
_entity_poly.entity_id
_entity_poly.type
_entity_poly.pdbx_seq_one_letter_code
_entity_poly.pdbx_strand_id
1 'polypeptide(L)'
;MLSKFRRVLRVFRSTHISFRFPKQIDIVQIHNDGIDILAQYVNRSSISVVDPSKLNFWILLKCIFLAKFQMQGYAVEVIKSQRPRVVITFIDNDTNFFLLKQLAPSPSYIAVQNGLRHNYAYAYGDGFVDRLRNAGGKNQLSADVICTFGKSSSALFEDNIRASTLVVGSLKNNLVQVSAPDNLEYDIVFMSQHAPFDLTNREETIYLNQSSVSLHEFYEIESTVANFLAQYCKEHSLRFAVSGKRGVEDVFEHQFFAEAIGELPYTFLPRIDTYSSYANGFNSRLAVVVDSTMGYELLSRGRKVAFFSARIIGEPRAVSKDRDTCFGYPNPYSDNGVFWTNNPDTDEYSRILNSLLGMTDAEWATQIQPYTDDLMAYRPGNTEFIQMLKDKGIQVTSEVVHRA
;
A
#
# COMPACT_ATOMS: atom_id res chain seq x y z
N MET A 1 -11.23 32.79 -13.65
CA MET A 1 -10.01 32.78 -14.51
C MET A 1 -8.74 33.00 -13.68
N LEU A 2 -8.67 34.01 -12.81
CA LEU A 2 -7.51 34.32 -11.92
C LEU A 2 -7.10 33.17 -10.98
N SER A 3 -8.04 32.38 -10.45
CA SER A 3 -7.74 31.26 -9.55
C SER A 3 -7.05 30.11 -10.28
N LYS A 4 -7.46 29.81 -11.52
CA LYS A 4 -6.80 28.81 -12.38
C LYS A 4 -5.38 29.27 -12.76
N PHE A 5 -5.18 30.55 -13.04
CA PHE A 5 -3.87 31.11 -13.37
C PHE A 5 -2.92 31.09 -12.18
N ARG A 6 -3.39 31.40 -10.97
CA ARG A 6 -2.60 31.28 -9.73
C ARG A 6 -2.21 29.82 -9.42
N ARG A 7 -3.10 28.86 -9.72
CA ARG A 7 -2.83 27.44 -9.55
C ARG A 7 -1.73 26.95 -10.53
N VAL A 8 -1.79 27.39 -11.79
CA VAL A 8 -0.78 27.12 -12.80
C VAL A 8 0.57 27.73 -12.39
N LEU A 9 0.60 29.00 -11.96
CA LEU A 9 1.84 29.64 -11.49
C LEU A 9 2.45 28.96 -10.25
N ARG A 10 1.62 28.42 -9.35
CA ARG A 10 2.09 27.69 -8.17
C ARG A 10 2.74 26.35 -8.57
N VAL A 11 2.15 25.64 -9.52
CA VAL A 11 2.73 24.41 -10.09
C VAL A 11 4.07 24.71 -10.76
N PHE A 12 4.17 25.76 -11.58
CA PHE A 12 5.43 26.16 -12.20
C PHE A 12 6.52 26.57 -11.20
N ARG A 13 6.17 27.13 -10.05
CA ARG A 13 7.15 27.49 -9.01
C ARG A 13 7.74 26.29 -8.27
N SER A 14 7.01 25.18 -8.19
CA SER A 14 7.45 23.95 -7.53
C SER A 14 8.01 22.88 -8.50
N THR A 15 7.93 23.12 -9.82
CA THR A 15 8.32 22.16 -10.85
C THR A 15 9.74 22.44 -11.32
N HIS A 16 10.60 21.44 -11.23
CA HIS A 16 11.94 21.49 -11.82
C HIS A 16 11.86 21.18 -13.33
N ILE A 17 12.28 22.13 -14.18
CA ILE A 17 12.28 21.96 -15.62
C ILE A 17 13.68 21.61 -16.09
N SER A 18 13.85 20.45 -16.71
CA SER A 18 15.08 20.01 -17.35
C SER A 18 15.12 20.43 -18.82
N PHE A 19 16.23 21.04 -19.26
CA PHE A 19 16.46 21.42 -20.65
C PHE A 19 17.31 20.41 -21.45
N ARG A 20 17.65 19.26 -20.84
CA ARG A 20 18.38 18.20 -21.55
C ARG A 20 17.48 17.55 -22.60
N PHE A 21 18.01 17.28 -23.79
CA PHE A 21 17.27 16.53 -24.81
C PHE A 21 16.92 15.12 -24.30
N PRO A 22 15.69 14.65 -24.55
CA PRO A 22 15.31 13.28 -24.25
C PRO A 22 16.22 12.31 -24.99
N LYS A 23 16.81 11.37 -24.25
CA LYS A 23 17.61 10.27 -24.81
C LYS A 23 16.87 8.95 -24.62
N GLN A 24 17.24 7.94 -25.38
CA GLN A 24 16.76 6.59 -25.19
C GLN A 24 17.08 6.10 -23.78
N ILE A 25 16.15 5.38 -23.16
CA ILE A 25 16.23 4.86 -21.80
C ILE A 25 15.63 3.45 -21.76
N ASP A 26 16.04 2.61 -20.83
CA ASP A 26 15.51 1.26 -20.73
C ASP A 26 14.13 1.23 -20.06
N ILE A 27 13.95 2.04 -19.00
CA ILE A 27 12.73 2.06 -18.19
C ILE A 27 12.19 3.48 -18.08
N VAL A 28 10.89 3.64 -18.35
CA VAL A 28 10.11 4.81 -17.92
C VAL A 28 9.22 4.39 -16.77
N GLN A 29 9.42 5.01 -15.61
CA GLN A 29 8.57 4.82 -14.46
C GLN A 29 7.52 5.93 -14.38
N ILE A 30 6.27 5.54 -14.25
CA ILE A 30 5.16 6.46 -14.01
C ILE A 30 5.00 6.60 -12.49
N HIS A 31 5.04 7.84 -12.01
CA HIS A 31 5.16 8.22 -10.60
C HIS A 31 6.51 7.84 -9.96
N ASN A 32 6.82 8.49 -8.83
CA ASN A 32 8.10 8.29 -8.14
C ASN A 32 8.06 7.17 -7.08
N ASP A 33 6.87 6.63 -6.79
CA ASP A 33 6.68 5.59 -5.79
C ASP A 33 7.42 4.31 -6.19
N GLY A 34 8.08 3.66 -5.23
CA GLY A 34 8.82 2.42 -5.45
C GLY A 34 10.13 2.55 -6.22
N ILE A 35 10.58 3.77 -6.53
CA ILE A 35 11.85 3.98 -7.26
C ILE A 35 13.05 3.40 -6.50
N ASP A 36 13.05 3.49 -5.17
CA ASP A 36 14.13 2.98 -4.34
C ASP A 36 14.15 1.44 -4.32
N ILE A 37 13.00 0.81 -4.53
CA ILE A 37 12.88 -0.64 -4.70
C ILE A 37 13.43 -1.03 -6.08
N LEU A 38 12.97 -0.37 -7.14
CA LEU A 38 13.43 -0.65 -8.50
C LEU A 38 14.94 -0.42 -8.68
N ALA A 39 15.48 0.64 -8.07
CA ALA A 39 16.90 0.98 -8.13
C ALA A 39 17.82 -0.04 -7.43
N GLN A 40 17.29 -0.99 -6.68
CA GLN A 40 18.09 -2.10 -6.13
C GLN A 40 18.41 -3.16 -7.20
N TYR A 41 17.61 -3.24 -8.24
CA TYR A 41 17.73 -4.23 -9.31
C TYR A 41 18.29 -3.66 -10.60
N VAL A 42 18.10 -2.36 -10.83
CA VAL A 42 18.42 -1.72 -12.11
C VAL A 42 19.22 -0.44 -11.86
N ASN A 43 20.19 -0.17 -12.71
CA ASN A 43 20.97 1.06 -12.60
C ASN A 43 20.05 2.29 -12.67
N ARG A 44 20.14 3.18 -11.70
CA ARG A 44 19.30 4.38 -11.61
C ARG A 44 19.39 5.27 -12.86
N SER A 45 20.51 5.25 -13.55
CA SER A 45 20.72 6.02 -14.79
C SER A 45 19.95 5.47 -15.99
N SER A 46 19.47 4.23 -15.94
CA SER A 46 18.62 3.61 -16.97
C SER A 46 17.12 3.82 -16.73
N ILE A 47 16.75 4.54 -15.67
CA ILE A 47 15.36 4.84 -15.29
C ILE A 47 15.07 6.32 -15.50
N SER A 48 14.00 6.63 -16.23
CA SER A 48 13.39 7.96 -16.30
C SER A 48 12.06 7.96 -15.57
N VAL A 49 11.81 8.97 -14.74
CA VAL A 49 10.57 9.08 -13.97
C VAL A 49 9.68 10.16 -14.58
N VAL A 50 8.42 9.84 -14.81
CA VAL A 50 7.36 10.80 -15.14
C VAL A 50 6.72 11.26 -13.85
N ASP A 51 7.04 12.48 -13.43
CA ASP A 51 6.59 13.10 -12.19
C ASP A 51 6.21 14.57 -12.48
N PRO A 52 5.04 15.05 -12.04
CA PRO A 52 4.62 16.44 -12.22
C PRO A 52 5.60 17.48 -11.66
N SER A 53 6.40 17.09 -10.65
CA SER A 53 7.44 17.96 -10.06
C SER A 53 8.70 18.10 -10.90
N LYS A 54 8.89 17.23 -11.94
CA LYS A 54 10.10 17.16 -12.77
C LYS A 54 9.75 17.00 -14.23
N LEU A 55 9.64 18.10 -14.96
CA LEU A 55 9.24 18.09 -16.36
C LEU A 55 10.43 18.36 -17.29
N ASN A 56 10.34 17.87 -18.52
CA ASN A 56 11.32 18.14 -19.58
C ASN A 56 10.80 19.20 -20.53
N PHE A 57 11.58 20.27 -20.75
CA PHE A 57 11.20 21.40 -21.59
C PHE A 57 10.83 20.99 -23.03
N TRP A 58 11.63 20.13 -23.65
CA TRP A 58 11.42 19.75 -25.04
C TRP A 58 10.16 18.91 -25.24
N ILE A 59 9.86 18.09 -24.24
CA ILE A 59 8.62 17.30 -24.24
C ILE A 59 7.41 18.21 -24.00
N LEU A 60 7.52 19.18 -23.06
CA LEU A 60 6.47 20.17 -22.86
C LEU A 60 6.18 20.97 -24.14
N LEU A 61 7.22 21.44 -24.81
CA LEU A 61 7.08 22.16 -26.07
C LEU A 61 6.34 21.31 -27.11
N LYS A 62 6.71 20.03 -27.24
CA LYS A 62 6.02 19.07 -28.10
C LYS A 62 4.56 18.87 -27.71
N CYS A 63 4.25 18.77 -26.40
CA CYS A 63 2.87 18.69 -25.92
C CYS A 63 2.05 19.93 -26.28
N ILE A 64 2.65 21.13 -26.21
CA ILE A 64 1.98 22.38 -26.62
C ILE A 64 1.64 22.32 -28.10
N PHE A 65 2.60 21.96 -28.97
CA PHE A 65 2.36 21.84 -30.42
C PHE A 65 1.30 20.79 -30.76
N LEU A 66 1.19 19.72 -29.97
CA LEU A 66 0.21 18.65 -30.18
C LEU A 66 -1.10 18.85 -29.42
N ALA A 67 -1.29 19.99 -28.75
CA ALA A 67 -2.44 20.33 -27.90
C ALA A 67 -2.72 19.28 -26.79
N LYS A 68 -1.66 18.67 -26.23
CA LYS A 68 -1.73 17.64 -25.17
C LYS A 68 -1.42 18.24 -23.81
N PHE A 69 -2.40 18.85 -23.17
CA PHE A 69 -2.22 19.61 -21.91
C PHE A 69 -2.42 18.79 -20.63
N GLN A 70 -2.67 17.47 -20.75
CA GLN A 70 -2.85 16.59 -19.60
C GLN A 70 -1.57 15.77 -19.33
N MET A 71 -1.35 15.37 -18.07
CA MET A 71 -0.20 14.54 -17.69
C MET A 71 -0.14 13.22 -18.44
N GLN A 72 -1.28 12.62 -18.78
CA GLN A 72 -1.33 11.43 -19.63
C GLN A 72 -0.72 11.72 -21.01
N GLY A 73 -1.06 12.85 -21.64
CA GLY A 73 -0.47 13.26 -22.91
C GLY A 73 1.04 13.48 -22.80
N TYR A 74 1.49 14.09 -21.71
CA TYR A 74 2.92 14.27 -21.42
C TYR A 74 3.63 12.91 -21.27
N ALA A 75 3.06 11.98 -20.49
CA ALA A 75 3.62 10.63 -20.32
C ALA A 75 3.76 9.89 -21.68
N VAL A 76 2.75 9.98 -22.54
CA VAL A 76 2.80 9.41 -23.90
C VAL A 76 3.95 10.00 -24.71
N GLU A 77 4.19 11.34 -24.63
CA GLU A 77 5.27 11.97 -25.36
C GLU A 77 6.66 11.65 -24.78
N VAL A 78 6.76 11.46 -23.46
CA VAL A 78 7.98 10.91 -22.82
C VAL A 78 8.29 9.52 -23.39
N ILE A 79 7.32 8.61 -23.36
CA ILE A 79 7.48 7.23 -23.84
C ILE A 79 7.89 7.21 -25.31
N LYS A 80 7.21 7.97 -26.17
CA LYS A 80 7.53 8.06 -27.60
C LYS A 80 8.90 8.67 -27.88
N SER A 81 9.34 9.63 -27.07
CA SER A 81 10.63 10.30 -27.25
C SER A 81 11.80 9.48 -26.71
N GLN A 82 11.62 8.80 -25.58
CA GLN A 82 12.67 8.02 -24.92
C GLN A 82 12.72 6.54 -25.37
N ARG A 83 11.66 6.02 -26.01
CA ARG A 83 11.57 4.65 -26.55
C ARG A 83 12.02 3.58 -25.55
N PRO A 84 11.43 3.52 -24.35
CA PRO A 84 11.82 2.55 -23.34
C PRO A 84 11.46 1.12 -23.79
N ARG A 85 12.13 0.13 -23.22
CA ARG A 85 11.72 -1.29 -23.30
C ARG A 85 10.56 -1.57 -22.37
N VAL A 86 10.57 -0.94 -21.18
CA VAL A 86 9.58 -1.13 -20.13
C VAL A 86 9.01 0.21 -19.68
N VAL A 87 7.70 0.25 -19.50
CA VAL A 87 7.00 1.29 -18.73
C VAL A 87 6.46 0.63 -17.46
N ILE A 88 6.84 1.14 -16.29
CA ILE A 88 6.51 0.54 -15.00
C ILE A 88 5.83 1.52 -14.07
N THR A 89 4.92 1.05 -13.25
CA THR A 89 4.37 1.80 -12.11
C THR A 89 4.34 0.96 -10.84
N PHE A 90 4.50 1.61 -9.69
CA PHE A 90 4.24 1.04 -8.36
C PHE A 90 2.93 1.60 -7.77
N ILE A 91 2.09 2.20 -8.61
CA ILE A 91 0.75 2.65 -8.24
C ILE A 91 -0.25 1.86 -9.09
N ASP A 92 -0.55 0.65 -8.66
CA ASP A 92 -1.42 -0.31 -9.35
C ASP A 92 -2.90 0.11 -9.40
N ASN A 93 -3.29 1.14 -8.67
CA ASN A 93 -4.64 1.69 -8.67
C ASN A 93 -4.81 2.96 -9.53
N ASP A 94 -3.78 3.35 -10.30
CA ASP A 94 -3.88 4.43 -11.29
C ASP A 94 -4.44 3.88 -12.62
N THR A 95 -5.74 4.10 -12.86
CA THR A 95 -6.40 3.69 -14.11
C THR A 95 -5.78 4.34 -15.35
N ASN A 96 -5.19 5.55 -15.24
CA ASN A 96 -4.52 6.21 -16.35
C ASN A 96 -3.29 5.44 -16.85
N PHE A 97 -2.58 4.75 -15.96
CA PHE A 97 -1.46 3.91 -16.36
C PHE A 97 -1.89 2.82 -17.35
N PHE A 98 -3.01 2.14 -17.06
CA PHE A 98 -3.51 1.06 -17.90
C PHE A 98 -4.07 1.54 -19.26
N LEU A 99 -4.40 2.83 -19.39
CA LEU A 99 -4.77 3.44 -20.65
C LEU A 99 -3.56 3.80 -21.54
N LEU A 100 -2.36 3.98 -20.94
CA LEU A 100 -1.16 4.38 -21.70
C LEU A 100 -0.77 3.37 -22.77
N LYS A 101 -0.99 2.07 -22.53
CA LYS A 101 -0.63 1.01 -23.48
C LYS A 101 -1.34 1.15 -24.82
N GLN A 102 -2.57 1.62 -24.84
CA GLN A 102 -3.30 1.89 -26.10
C GLN A 102 -2.73 3.11 -26.84
N LEU A 103 -2.22 4.10 -26.12
CA LEU A 103 -1.72 5.36 -26.68
C LEU A 103 -0.25 5.27 -27.14
N ALA A 104 0.52 4.36 -26.55
CA ALA A 104 1.93 4.12 -26.85
C ALA A 104 2.26 2.62 -26.70
N PRO A 105 1.86 1.74 -27.65
CA PRO A 105 1.86 0.29 -27.45
C PRO A 105 3.22 -0.40 -27.54
N SER A 106 4.28 0.31 -27.95
CA SER A 106 5.57 -0.33 -28.25
C SER A 106 6.29 -0.96 -27.05
N PRO A 107 6.36 -0.34 -25.83
CA PRO A 107 7.05 -0.94 -24.70
C PRO A 107 6.19 -1.99 -23.99
N SER A 108 6.84 -2.80 -23.13
CA SER A 108 6.12 -3.63 -22.17
C SER A 108 5.65 -2.80 -20.98
N TYR A 109 4.38 -2.97 -20.59
CA TYR A 109 3.77 -2.28 -19.45
C TYR A 109 3.66 -3.20 -18.24
N ILE A 110 4.26 -2.79 -17.11
CA ILE A 110 4.31 -3.54 -15.87
C ILE A 110 3.73 -2.71 -14.74
N ALA A 111 2.69 -3.21 -14.08
CA ALA A 111 2.20 -2.63 -12.84
C ALA A 111 2.66 -3.48 -11.66
N VAL A 112 3.05 -2.85 -10.56
CA VAL A 112 3.45 -3.52 -9.31
C VAL A 112 2.49 -3.11 -8.21
N GLN A 113 1.84 -4.08 -7.59
CA GLN A 113 0.93 -3.85 -6.47
C GLN A 113 1.72 -3.30 -5.27
N ASN A 114 1.24 -2.20 -4.69
CA ASN A 114 1.90 -1.54 -3.57
C ASN A 114 1.07 -1.50 -2.28
N GLY A 115 -0.15 -2.01 -2.30
CA GLY A 115 -1.04 -2.08 -1.14
C GLY A 115 -2.24 -2.97 -1.40
N LEU A 116 -2.92 -3.37 -0.34
CA LEU A 116 -4.21 -4.03 -0.47
C LEU A 116 -5.24 -3.04 -1.02
N ARG A 117 -6.20 -3.56 -1.76
CA ARG A 117 -7.28 -2.78 -2.35
C ARG A 117 -8.57 -3.09 -1.64
N HIS A 118 -8.94 -2.23 -0.71
CA HIS A 118 -10.24 -2.30 -0.05
C HIS A 118 -11.33 -1.68 -0.92
N ASN A 119 -12.58 -1.92 -0.56
CA ASN A 119 -13.72 -1.43 -1.33
C ASN A 119 -14.09 0.03 -1.05
N TYR A 120 -13.49 0.66 -0.03
CA TYR A 120 -13.72 2.08 0.19
C TYR A 120 -13.01 2.94 -0.84
N ALA A 121 -13.66 4.02 -1.24
CA ALA A 121 -13.13 4.97 -2.21
C ALA A 121 -12.60 6.22 -1.52
N TYR A 122 -11.48 6.74 -2.02
CA TYR A 122 -10.96 8.05 -1.63
C TYR A 122 -11.37 9.09 -2.68
N ALA A 123 -12.00 10.17 -2.25
CA ALA A 123 -12.24 11.38 -3.04
C ALA A 123 -13.18 11.27 -4.26
N TYR A 124 -13.51 10.08 -4.75
CA TYR A 124 -14.27 9.90 -6.00
C TYR A 124 -15.60 9.14 -5.85
N GLY A 125 -15.92 8.68 -4.66
CA GLY A 125 -17.18 8.01 -4.37
C GLY A 125 -17.31 6.56 -4.88
N ASP A 126 -16.32 6.07 -5.63
CA ASP A 126 -16.33 4.72 -6.20
C ASP A 126 -15.27 3.84 -5.56
N GLY A 127 -15.60 2.59 -5.26
CA GLY A 127 -14.66 1.55 -4.85
C GLY A 127 -13.62 1.24 -5.94
N PHE A 128 -12.55 0.54 -5.59
CA PHE A 128 -11.46 0.27 -6.53
C PHE A 128 -11.95 -0.48 -7.79
N VAL A 129 -12.77 -1.51 -7.62
CA VAL A 129 -13.32 -2.30 -8.73
C VAL A 129 -14.24 -1.45 -9.60
N ASP A 130 -15.08 -0.61 -9.00
CA ASP A 130 -15.98 0.26 -9.77
C ASP A 130 -15.20 1.29 -10.58
N ARG A 131 -14.12 1.84 -10.05
CA ARG A 131 -13.23 2.73 -10.83
C ARG A 131 -12.62 2.02 -12.04
N LEU A 132 -12.19 0.76 -11.90
CA LEU A 132 -11.70 -0.03 -13.04
C LEU A 132 -12.80 -0.24 -14.09
N ARG A 133 -14.01 -0.60 -13.67
CA ARG A 133 -15.17 -0.81 -14.56
C ARG A 133 -15.57 0.49 -15.25
N ASN A 134 -15.66 1.59 -14.51
CA ASN A 134 -16.01 2.92 -15.02
C ASN A 134 -14.96 3.45 -16.01
N ALA A 135 -13.69 3.07 -15.85
CA ALA A 135 -12.63 3.36 -16.81
C ALA A 135 -12.64 2.42 -18.06
N GLY A 136 -13.67 1.58 -18.21
CA GLY A 136 -13.87 0.71 -19.35
C GLY A 136 -13.39 -0.74 -19.17
N GLY A 137 -12.89 -1.11 -17.99
CA GLY A 137 -12.50 -2.48 -17.67
C GLY A 137 -11.55 -3.10 -18.70
N LYS A 138 -11.65 -4.41 -18.93
CA LYS A 138 -10.83 -5.16 -19.92
C LYS A 138 -10.85 -4.61 -21.35
N ASN A 139 -11.87 -3.85 -21.73
CA ASN A 139 -11.97 -3.27 -23.06
C ASN A 139 -11.01 -2.10 -23.26
N GLN A 140 -10.72 -1.35 -22.21
CA GLN A 140 -9.90 -0.14 -22.24
C GLN A 140 -8.58 -0.29 -21.45
N LEU A 141 -8.62 -1.01 -20.32
CA LEU A 141 -7.47 -1.14 -19.44
C LEU A 141 -6.60 -2.32 -19.83
N SER A 142 -5.31 -2.09 -20.02
CA SER A 142 -4.36 -3.15 -20.37
C SER A 142 -2.95 -2.93 -19.84
N ALA A 143 -2.28 -4.02 -19.50
CA ALA A 143 -0.86 -4.10 -19.21
C ALA A 143 -0.29 -5.40 -19.80
N ASP A 144 1.03 -5.59 -19.79
CA ASP A 144 1.59 -6.91 -20.13
C ASP A 144 1.64 -7.80 -18.91
N VAL A 145 2.07 -7.24 -17.78
CA VAL A 145 2.19 -7.96 -16.51
C VAL A 145 1.69 -7.07 -15.36
N ILE A 146 0.96 -7.66 -14.45
CA ILE A 146 0.67 -7.07 -13.13
C ILE A 146 1.31 -7.96 -12.07
N CYS A 147 2.29 -7.43 -11.37
CA CYS A 147 2.92 -8.09 -10.22
C CYS A 147 2.00 -7.93 -9.01
N THR A 148 1.54 -9.05 -8.44
CA THR A 148 0.50 -9.08 -7.42
C THR A 148 1.01 -9.65 -6.10
N PHE A 149 0.30 -9.37 -5.02
CA PHE A 149 0.62 -9.89 -3.69
C PHE A 149 0.33 -11.39 -3.58
N GLY A 150 -0.83 -11.83 -4.05
CA GLY A 150 -1.28 -13.21 -3.94
C GLY A 150 -2.29 -13.57 -5.04
N LYS A 151 -2.81 -14.78 -4.98
CA LYS A 151 -3.75 -15.32 -5.97
C LYS A 151 -5.08 -14.55 -6.02
N SER A 152 -5.60 -14.17 -4.85
CA SER A 152 -6.83 -13.37 -4.77
C SER A 152 -6.70 -12.02 -5.48
N SER A 153 -5.56 -11.33 -5.28
CA SER A 153 -5.28 -10.07 -6.00
C SER A 153 -5.11 -10.33 -7.50
N SER A 154 -4.47 -11.43 -7.90
CA SER A 154 -4.33 -11.80 -9.32
C SER A 154 -5.68 -11.93 -10.00
N ALA A 155 -6.60 -12.69 -9.42
CA ALA A 155 -7.94 -12.88 -9.94
C ALA A 155 -8.68 -11.55 -10.10
N LEU A 156 -8.62 -10.66 -9.10
CA LEU A 156 -9.24 -9.33 -9.17
C LEU A 156 -8.72 -8.51 -10.36
N PHE A 157 -7.40 -8.49 -10.57
CA PHE A 157 -6.82 -7.74 -11.69
C PHE A 157 -7.18 -8.38 -13.04
N GLU A 158 -7.08 -9.70 -13.16
CA GLU A 158 -7.42 -10.43 -14.38
C GLU A 158 -8.87 -10.27 -14.76
N ASP A 159 -9.79 -10.14 -13.79
CA ASP A 159 -11.21 -9.92 -14.05
C ASP A 159 -11.51 -8.52 -14.60
N ASN A 160 -10.68 -7.53 -14.30
CA ASN A 160 -10.96 -6.13 -14.63
C ASN A 160 -9.99 -5.49 -15.63
N ILE A 161 -8.80 -6.06 -15.85
CA ILE A 161 -7.74 -5.53 -16.72
C ILE A 161 -7.24 -6.63 -17.65
N ARG A 162 -7.02 -6.31 -18.91
CA ARG A 162 -6.40 -7.23 -19.87
C ARG A 162 -4.88 -7.30 -19.63
N ALA A 163 -4.45 -8.24 -18.81
CA ALA A 163 -3.06 -8.45 -18.46
C ALA A 163 -2.83 -9.91 -18.04
N SER A 164 -1.58 -10.37 -18.04
CA SER A 164 -1.17 -11.53 -17.25
C SER A 164 -0.78 -11.07 -15.85
N THR A 165 -0.96 -11.92 -14.86
CA THR A 165 -0.50 -11.64 -13.49
C THR A 165 0.73 -12.49 -13.14
N LEU A 166 1.55 -11.96 -12.23
CA LEU A 166 2.70 -12.64 -11.65
C LEU A 166 2.67 -12.45 -10.13
N VAL A 167 2.47 -13.53 -9.39
CA VAL A 167 2.49 -13.48 -7.92
C VAL A 167 3.92 -13.33 -7.43
N VAL A 168 4.25 -12.16 -6.93
CA VAL A 168 5.58 -11.81 -6.40
C VAL A 168 5.58 -11.50 -4.90
N GLY A 169 4.39 -11.34 -4.29
CA GLY A 169 4.27 -10.80 -2.95
C GLY A 169 4.59 -9.30 -2.88
N SER A 170 4.86 -8.81 -1.69
CA SER A 170 5.34 -7.44 -1.52
C SER A 170 6.85 -7.37 -1.77
N LEU A 171 7.26 -6.66 -2.86
CA LEU A 171 8.68 -6.53 -3.20
C LEU A 171 9.50 -5.93 -2.06
N LYS A 172 8.92 -5.02 -1.30
CA LYS A 172 9.55 -4.43 -0.12
C LYS A 172 9.73 -5.45 0.99
N ASN A 173 8.68 -6.21 1.32
CA ASN A 173 8.72 -7.26 2.35
C ASN A 173 9.77 -8.34 2.03
N ASN A 174 9.88 -8.72 0.77
CA ASN A 174 10.84 -9.72 0.30
C ASN A 174 12.32 -9.29 0.44
N LEU A 175 12.58 -7.98 0.58
CA LEU A 175 13.92 -7.40 0.77
C LEU A 175 14.32 -7.27 2.23
N VAL A 176 13.34 -7.25 3.12
CA VAL A 176 13.60 -7.04 4.56
C VAL A 176 14.29 -8.25 5.16
N GLN A 177 15.46 -8.03 5.72
CA GLN A 177 16.20 -9.04 6.48
C GLN A 177 16.07 -8.74 7.98
N VAL A 178 14.91 -9.05 8.54
CA VAL A 178 14.66 -8.96 9.97
C VAL A 178 14.37 -10.35 10.49
N SER A 179 15.05 -10.76 11.53
CA SER A 179 14.76 -11.94 12.34
C SER A 179 14.15 -11.52 13.67
N ALA A 180 13.33 -12.39 14.25
CA ALA A 180 12.90 -12.17 15.62
C ALA A 180 14.12 -12.26 16.56
N PRO A 181 14.28 -11.32 17.52
CA PRO A 181 15.32 -11.43 18.53
C PRO A 181 14.99 -12.60 19.48
N ASP A 182 16.04 -13.11 20.17
CA ASP A 182 15.87 -14.18 21.16
C ASP A 182 14.92 -13.79 22.29
N ASN A 183 14.93 -12.51 22.68
CA ASN A 183 14.04 -11.96 23.69
C ASN A 183 13.16 -10.88 23.06
N LEU A 184 11.87 -11.16 22.94
CA LEU A 184 10.89 -10.20 22.44
C LEU A 184 10.66 -9.07 23.45
N GLU A 185 10.62 -7.84 22.95
CA GLU A 185 10.45 -6.66 23.78
C GLU A 185 8.99 -6.41 24.15
N TYR A 186 8.07 -6.76 23.24
CA TYR A 186 6.64 -6.53 23.41
C TYR A 186 5.83 -7.82 23.29
N ASP A 187 4.76 -7.90 24.05
CA ASP A 187 3.81 -9.00 23.91
C ASP A 187 2.80 -8.72 22.80
N ILE A 188 2.30 -7.48 22.72
CA ILE A 188 1.41 -7.02 21.66
C ILE A 188 1.92 -5.70 21.08
N VAL A 189 1.98 -5.61 19.72
CA VAL A 189 2.25 -4.36 18.99
C VAL A 189 1.07 -4.07 18.06
N PHE A 190 0.48 -2.88 18.22
CA PHE A 190 -0.53 -2.35 17.29
C PHE A 190 0.16 -1.59 16.15
N MET A 191 -0.17 -1.94 14.89
CA MET A 191 0.38 -1.29 13.71
C MET A 191 -0.51 -0.15 13.24
N SER A 192 -0.12 1.08 13.50
CA SER A 192 -0.86 2.27 13.11
C SER A 192 -0.99 2.43 11.59
N GLN A 193 -2.12 2.96 11.16
CA GLN A 193 -2.36 3.42 9.79
C GLN A 193 -2.60 4.92 9.69
N HIS A 194 -2.41 5.64 10.80
CA HIS A 194 -2.67 7.08 10.87
C HIS A 194 -2.09 7.83 9.66
N ALA A 195 -2.89 8.71 9.07
CA ALA A 195 -2.45 9.59 8.00
C ALA A 195 -1.94 10.93 8.58
N PRO A 196 -1.20 11.76 7.81
CA PRO A 196 -0.61 13.01 8.29
C PRO A 196 -1.67 14.12 8.37
N PHE A 197 -2.76 13.86 9.09
CA PHE A 197 -3.84 14.81 9.28
C PHE A 197 -3.86 15.27 10.72
N ASP A 198 -4.11 16.55 10.90
CA ASP A 198 -4.46 17.12 12.18
C ASP A 198 -5.88 16.68 12.56
N LEU A 199 -5.99 15.59 13.32
CA LEU A 199 -7.30 15.09 13.78
C LEU A 199 -7.97 15.99 14.80
N THR A 200 -7.29 17.04 15.29
CA THR A 200 -7.94 18.10 16.08
C THR A 200 -8.87 18.96 15.20
N ASN A 201 -8.63 18.99 13.90
CA ASN A 201 -9.55 19.58 12.93
C ASN A 201 -10.69 18.61 12.58
N ARG A 202 -11.70 18.55 13.46
CA ARG A 202 -12.88 17.68 13.30
C ARG A 202 -13.73 17.96 12.07
N GLU A 203 -13.53 19.08 11.40
CA GLU A 203 -14.23 19.47 10.18
C GLU A 203 -13.57 18.89 8.91
N GLU A 204 -12.35 18.38 9.01
CA GLU A 204 -11.67 17.80 7.86
C GLU A 204 -12.36 16.50 7.44
N THR A 205 -12.82 16.46 6.19
CA THR A 205 -13.60 15.35 5.65
C THR A 205 -12.93 14.73 4.43
N ILE A 206 -13.16 13.43 4.27
CA ILE A 206 -12.87 12.68 3.06
C ILE A 206 -14.18 12.19 2.44
N TYR A 207 -14.17 11.98 1.12
CA TYR A 207 -15.31 11.36 0.44
C TYR A 207 -15.04 9.88 0.26
N LEU A 208 -15.92 9.06 0.82
CA LEU A 208 -15.88 7.61 0.73
C LEU A 208 -17.25 7.09 0.31
N ASN A 209 -17.28 6.24 -0.72
CA ASN A 209 -18.52 5.62 -1.20
C ASN A 209 -19.68 6.63 -1.37
N GLN A 210 -19.41 7.80 -1.96
CA GLN A 210 -20.36 8.91 -2.19
C GLN A 210 -20.83 9.63 -0.90
N SER A 211 -20.26 9.31 0.25
CA SER A 211 -20.54 9.97 1.52
C SER A 211 -19.35 10.82 1.95
N SER A 212 -19.62 11.94 2.61
CA SER A 212 -18.59 12.71 3.30
C SER A 212 -18.45 12.16 4.71
N VAL A 213 -17.22 11.76 5.07
CA VAL A 213 -16.89 11.20 6.38
C VAL A 213 -15.81 12.07 7.00
N SER A 214 -15.92 12.40 8.28
CA SER A 214 -14.86 13.11 8.96
C SER A 214 -13.62 12.19 9.11
N LEU A 215 -12.43 12.79 9.12
CA LEU A 215 -11.21 12.01 9.38
C LEU A 215 -11.23 11.40 10.78
N HIS A 216 -11.83 12.09 11.75
CA HIS A 216 -12.02 11.56 13.09
C HIS A 216 -12.84 10.27 13.08
N GLU A 217 -13.98 10.26 12.39
CA GLU A 217 -14.84 9.07 12.24
C GLU A 217 -14.11 7.94 11.50
N PHE A 218 -13.34 8.27 10.46
CA PHE A 218 -12.55 7.28 9.72
C PHE A 218 -11.50 6.58 10.58
N TYR A 219 -10.85 7.31 11.51
CA TYR A 219 -9.82 6.75 12.41
C TYR A 219 -10.35 6.30 13.78
N GLU A 220 -11.65 6.43 14.06
CA GLU A 220 -12.26 6.04 15.33
C GLU A 220 -11.96 4.59 15.70
N ILE A 221 -12.00 3.69 14.74
CA ILE A 221 -11.70 2.26 14.98
C ILE A 221 -10.26 2.05 15.47
N GLU A 222 -9.29 2.84 15.01
CA GLU A 222 -7.90 2.72 15.46
C GLU A 222 -7.74 3.18 16.91
N SER A 223 -8.43 4.25 17.30
CA SER A 223 -8.43 4.71 18.70
C SER A 223 -9.12 3.70 19.60
N THR A 224 -10.25 3.15 19.17
CA THR A 224 -11.00 2.14 19.92
C THR A 224 -10.18 0.87 20.12
N VAL A 225 -9.56 0.35 19.07
CA VAL A 225 -8.70 -0.84 19.15
C VAL A 225 -7.47 -0.58 20.01
N ALA A 226 -6.81 0.56 19.87
CA ALA A 226 -5.63 0.88 20.67
C ALA A 226 -5.96 0.99 22.17
N ASN A 227 -7.07 1.63 22.52
CA ASN A 227 -7.55 1.72 23.90
C ASN A 227 -7.88 0.33 24.47
N PHE A 228 -8.64 -0.48 23.71
CA PHE A 228 -8.93 -1.85 24.08
C PHE A 228 -7.67 -2.67 24.34
N LEU A 229 -6.69 -2.61 23.44
CA LEU A 229 -5.40 -3.33 23.58
C LEU A 229 -4.62 -2.90 24.82
N ALA A 230 -4.57 -1.60 25.09
CA ALA A 230 -3.90 -1.07 26.28
C ALA A 230 -4.58 -1.58 27.57
N GLN A 231 -5.91 -1.57 27.61
CA GLN A 231 -6.69 -2.11 28.74
C GLN A 231 -6.45 -3.60 28.92
N TYR A 232 -6.59 -4.38 27.83
CA TYR A 232 -6.35 -5.82 27.82
C TYR A 232 -4.93 -6.16 28.31
N CYS A 233 -3.92 -5.47 27.82
CA CYS A 233 -2.52 -5.70 28.23
C CYS A 233 -2.29 -5.35 29.70
N LYS A 234 -2.88 -4.28 30.21
CA LYS A 234 -2.83 -3.93 31.65
C LYS A 234 -3.44 -5.03 32.53
N GLU A 235 -4.62 -5.54 32.16
CA GLU A 235 -5.33 -6.60 32.90
C GLU A 235 -4.57 -7.92 32.91
N HIS A 236 -3.83 -8.23 31.82
CA HIS A 236 -3.08 -9.47 31.69
C HIS A 236 -1.57 -9.30 32.00
N SER A 237 -1.14 -8.13 32.50
CA SER A 237 0.28 -7.82 32.77
C SER A 237 1.20 -8.03 31.55
N LEU A 238 0.73 -7.64 30.36
CA LEU A 238 1.44 -7.73 29.08
C LEU A 238 2.06 -6.37 28.71
N ARG A 239 3.16 -6.41 27.94
CA ARG A 239 3.83 -5.20 27.42
C ARG A 239 3.19 -4.83 26.08
N PHE A 240 2.65 -3.61 26.01
CA PHE A 240 1.97 -3.08 24.85
C PHE A 240 2.77 -1.95 24.19
N ALA A 241 2.82 -1.96 22.85
CA ALA A 241 3.35 -0.84 22.07
C ALA A 241 2.47 -0.51 20.85
N VAL A 242 2.55 0.74 20.43
CA VAL A 242 1.99 1.23 19.17
C VAL A 242 3.14 1.54 18.21
N SER A 243 3.19 0.83 17.09
CA SER A 243 4.15 1.09 16.01
C SER A 243 3.61 2.18 15.08
N GLY A 244 4.16 3.38 15.17
CA GLY A 244 3.78 4.52 14.36
C GLY A 244 4.11 4.32 12.88
N LYS A 245 3.25 4.84 12.02
CA LYS A 245 3.45 4.92 10.57
C LYS A 245 4.31 6.12 10.19
N ARG A 246 4.37 7.14 11.04
CA ARG A 246 5.05 8.41 10.82
C ARG A 246 6.35 8.51 11.61
N GLY A 247 7.22 9.43 11.18
CA GLY A 247 8.45 9.71 11.89
C GLY A 247 8.21 10.54 13.15
N VAL A 248 9.29 10.75 13.90
CA VAL A 248 9.26 11.52 15.16
C VAL A 248 8.83 12.98 14.99
N GLU A 249 8.90 13.49 13.78
CA GLU A 249 8.47 14.84 13.41
C GLU A 249 6.94 14.98 13.32
N ASP A 250 6.20 13.89 13.19
CA ASP A 250 4.74 13.90 13.16
C ASP A 250 4.18 13.76 14.57
N VAL A 251 3.96 14.91 15.20
CA VAL A 251 3.42 14.96 16.56
C VAL A 251 1.95 14.54 16.65
N PHE A 252 1.20 14.62 15.55
CA PHE A 252 -0.24 14.34 15.54
C PHE A 252 -0.55 12.87 15.73
N GLU A 253 0.26 11.97 15.16
CA GLU A 253 0.07 10.54 15.36
C GLU A 253 0.28 10.13 16.82
N HIS A 254 1.34 10.61 17.45
CA HIS A 254 1.59 10.35 18.87
C HIS A 254 0.48 10.93 19.75
N GLN A 255 0.05 12.16 19.50
CA GLN A 255 -1.04 12.83 20.21
C GLN A 255 -2.35 12.04 20.10
N PHE A 256 -2.69 11.58 18.90
CA PHE A 256 -3.90 10.77 18.66
C PHE A 256 -3.93 9.51 19.53
N PHE A 257 -2.82 8.76 19.60
CA PHE A 257 -2.78 7.57 20.45
C PHE A 257 -2.67 7.90 21.94
N ALA A 258 -2.01 8.98 22.32
CA ALA A 258 -1.97 9.43 23.70
C ALA A 258 -3.38 9.80 24.21
N GLU A 259 -4.17 10.51 23.41
CA GLU A 259 -5.56 10.83 23.74
C GLU A 259 -6.44 9.57 23.79
N ALA A 260 -6.30 8.65 22.83
CA ALA A 260 -7.08 7.44 22.75
C ALA A 260 -6.81 6.48 23.93
N ILE A 261 -5.57 6.30 24.32
CA ILE A 261 -5.12 5.36 25.33
C ILE A 261 -5.19 5.97 26.75
N GLY A 262 -4.99 7.28 26.87
CA GLY A 262 -5.00 7.99 28.14
C GLY A 262 -3.83 7.59 29.04
N GLU A 263 -4.13 7.32 30.32
CA GLU A 263 -3.11 6.98 31.34
C GLU A 263 -2.76 5.47 31.36
N LEU A 264 -3.27 4.67 30.43
CA LEU A 264 -2.91 3.25 30.37
C LEU A 264 -1.47 3.07 29.91
N PRO A 265 -0.74 2.05 30.43
CA PRO A 265 0.66 1.86 30.07
C PRO A 265 0.82 1.39 28.62
N TYR A 266 1.62 2.09 27.84
CA TYR A 266 2.04 1.70 26.49
C TYR A 266 3.36 2.38 26.11
N THR A 267 3.99 1.88 25.03
CA THR A 267 5.15 2.50 24.39
C THR A 267 4.79 2.94 22.98
N PHE A 268 5.06 4.20 22.64
CA PHE A 268 4.93 4.65 21.24
C PHE A 268 6.28 4.49 20.53
N LEU A 269 6.27 3.79 19.40
CA LEU A 269 7.43 3.47 18.56
C LEU A 269 7.32 4.23 17.23
N PRO A 270 7.86 5.45 17.12
CA PRO A 270 7.79 6.22 15.88
C PRO A 270 8.61 5.53 14.77
N ARG A 271 8.27 5.80 13.52
CA ARG A 271 9.05 5.31 12.40
C ARG A 271 10.39 6.05 12.31
N ILE A 272 11.49 5.35 12.44
CA ILE A 272 12.85 5.88 12.31
C ILE A 272 13.34 5.74 10.86
N ASP A 273 12.99 4.62 10.22
CA ASP A 273 13.39 4.31 8.85
C ASP A 273 12.28 3.58 8.06
N THR A 274 12.61 3.16 6.85
CA THR A 274 11.68 2.46 5.95
C THR A 274 11.24 1.09 6.49
N TYR A 275 12.01 0.48 7.40
CA TYR A 275 11.83 -0.90 7.88
C TYR A 275 11.41 -0.99 9.35
N SER A 276 11.27 0.13 10.05
CA SER A 276 10.91 0.18 11.49
C SER A 276 9.67 -0.64 11.84
N SER A 277 8.61 -0.57 11.02
CA SER A 277 7.38 -1.34 11.28
C SER A 277 7.60 -2.85 11.20
N TYR A 278 8.51 -3.32 10.34
CA TYR A 278 8.88 -4.74 10.31
C TYR A 278 9.65 -5.11 11.58
N ALA A 279 10.65 -4.32 11.96
CA ALA A 279 11.42 -4.56 13.18
C ALA A 279 10.50 -4.64 14.40
N ASN A 280 9.56 -3.69 14.54
CA ASN A 280 8.59 -3.67 15.64
C ASN A 280 7.68 -4.92 15.62
N GLY A 281 7.19 -5.33 14.43
CA GLY A 281 6.39 -6.55 14.29
C GLY A 281 7.16 -7.84 14.59
N PHE A 282 8.45 -7.89 14.25
CA PHE A 282 9.30 -9.04 14.60
C PHE A 282 9.72 -9.06 16.05
N ASN A 283 9.79 -7.90 16.72
CA ASN A 283 10.12 -7.75 18.15
C ASN A 283 8.90 -7.91 19.07
N SER A 284 7.79 -8.48 18.56
CA SER A 284 6.57 -8.72 19.34
C SER A 284 6.11 -10.19 19.23
N ARG A 285 5.41 -10.68 20.26
CA ARG A 285 4.74 -11.99 20.22
C ARG A 285 3.58 -11.98 19.24
N LEU A 286 2.84 -10.88 19.20
CA LEU A 286 1.63 -10.70 18.40
C LEU A 286 1.56 -9.29 17.84
N ALA A 287 1.37 -9.16 16.53
CA ALA A 287 1.00 -7.90 15.90
C ALA A 287 -0.52 -7.80 15.75
N VAL A 288 -1.07 -6.60 15.92
CA VAL A 288 -2.50 -6.32 15.69
C VAL A 288 -2.64 -5.24 14.65
N VAL A 289 -3.53 -5.43 13.70
CA VAL A 289 -3.82 -4.48 12.62
C VAL A 289 -5.33 -4.29 12.45
N VAL A 290 -5.74 -3.14 11.93
CA VAL A 290 -7.12 -2.96 11.43
C VAL A 290 -7.17 -3.43 9.96
N ASP A 291 -6.61 -2.66 9.05
CA ASP A 291 -6.62 -2.93 7.61
C ASP A 291 -5.25 -2.66 6.94
N SER A 292 -4.17 -2.74 7.72
CA SER A 292 -2.81 -2.47 7.25
C SER A 292 -2.26 -3.58 6.37
N THR A 293 -1.68 -3.21 5.22
CA THR A 293 -0.86 -4.13 4.40
C THR A 293 0.24 -4.79 5.22
N MET A 294 0.80 -4.10 6.23
CA MET A 294 1.82 -4.66 7.13
C MET A 294 1.37 -5.93 7.82
N GLY A 295 0.09 -6.06 8.19
CA GLY A 295 -0.45 -7.30 8.77
C GLY A 295 -0.27 -8.50 7.84
N TYR A 296 -0.57 -8.33 6.55
CA TYR A 296 -0.40 -9.39 5.56
C TYR A 296 1.08 -9.66 5.25
N GLU A 297 1.93 -8.63 5.28
CA GLU A 297 3.37 -8.80 5.13
C GLU A 297 3.97 -9.62 6.26
N LEU A 298 3.58 -9.36 7.51
CA LEU A 298 3.99 -10.13 8.69
C LEU A 298 3.41 -11.56 8.65
N LEU A 299 2.12 -11.71 8.29
CA LEU A 299 1.46 -13.00 8.12
C LEU A 299 2.21 -13.89 7.12
N SER A 300 2.56 -13.35 5.96
CA SER A 300 3.28 -14.06 4.89
C SER A 300 4.65 -14.57 5.33
N ARG A 301 5.23 -13.98 6.38
CA ARG A 301 6.49 -14.38 7.00
C ARG A 301 6.32 -15.24 8.24
N GLY A 302 5.11 -15.74 8.49
CA GLY A 302 4.81 -16.63 9.60
C GLY A 302 4.70 -15.94 10.97
N ARG A 303 4.66 -14.59 11.02
CA ARG A 303 4.45 -13.88 12.30
C ARG A 303 2.98 -13.96 12.72
N LYS A 304 2.74 -14.08 14.04
CA LYS A 304 1.37 -14.05 14.57
C LYS A 304 0.78 -12.66 14.39
N VAL A 305 -0.39 -12.59 13.75
CA VAL A 305 -1.10 -11.33 13.47
C VAL A 305 -2.58 -11.52 13.77
N ALA A 306 -3.17 -10.58 14.52
CA ALA A 306 -4.61 -10.44 14.65
C ALA A 306 -5.10 -9.32 13.72
N PHE A 307 -6.15 -9.61 12.94
CA PHE A 307 -6.79 -8.63 12.07
C PHE A 307 -8.15 -8.22 12.66
N PHE A 308 -8.24 -7.00 13.15
CA PHE A 308 -9.48 -6.40 13.62
C PHE A 308 -10.04 -5.49 12.53
N SER A 309 -10.42 -6.12 11.40
CA SER A 309 -10.85 -5.45 10.15
C SER A 309 -12.27 -4.88 10.27
N ALA A 310 -12.49 -4.13 11.34
CA ALA A 310 -13.81 -3.68 11.78
C ALA A 310 -14.11 -2.22 11.41
N ARG A 311 -13.42 -1.65 10.41
CA ARG A 311 -13.68 -0.29 9.94
C ARG A 311 -15.03 -0.24 9.24
N ILE A 312 -15.97 0.51 9.82
CA ILE A 312 -17.29 0.79 9.28
C ILE A 312 -17.36 2.28 9.00
N ILE A 313 -17.74 2.67 7.79
CA ILE A 313 -17.81 4.05 7.38
C ILE A 313 -19.26 4.41 7.06
N GLY A 314 -19.78 5.45 7.75
CA GLY A 314 -21.16 5.90 7.64
C GLY A 314 -22.15 5.09 8.48
N GLU A 315 -23.47 5.30 8.23
CA GLU A 315 -24.54 4.60 8.93
C GLU A 315 -24.31 3.09 8.95
N PRO A 316 -24.57 2.40 10.08
CA PRO A 316 -24.40 0.96 10.18
C PRO A 316 -25.24 0.27 9.10
N ARG A 317 -24.63 -0.08 8.00
CA ARG A 317 -25.27 -0.84 6.94
C ARG A 317 -25.54 -2.23 7.49
N ALA A 318 -26.79 -2.62 7.45
CA ALA A 318 -27.17 -3.99 7.72
C ALA A 318 -26.23 -4.91 6.96
N VAL A 319 -25.59 -5.83 7.70
CA VAL A 319 -24.63 -6.86 7.27
C VAL A 319 -24.69 -7.10 5.75
N SER A 320 -23.96 -6.30 4.99
CA SER A 320 -23.94 -6.42 3.54
C SER A 320 -22.56 -6.93 3.11
N LYS A 321 -22.55 -7.62 1.98
CA LYS A 321 -21.31 -8.05 1.30
C LYS A 321 -20.40 -6.89 0.90
N ASP A 322 -20.84 -5.66 1.12
CA ASP A 322 -20.21 -4.41 0.68
C ASP A 322 -19.51 -3.68 1.84
N ARG A 323 -18.84 -4.40 2.73
CA ARG A 323 -18.02 -3.79 3.78
C ARG A 323 -16.86 -3.03 3.17
N ASP A 324 -16.55 -1.88 3.75
CA ASP A 324 -15.44 -1.03 3.28
C ASP A 324 -14.10 -1.71 3.47
N THR A 325 -13.93 -2.47 4.55
CA THR A 325 -12.78 -3.34 4.80
C THR A 325 -13.24 -4.71 5.32
N CYS A 326 -12.50 -5.75 4.99
CA CYS A 326 -12.67 -7.09 5.55
C CYS A 326 -11.37 -7.87 5.40
N PHE A 327 -11.17 -8.86 6.27
CA PHE A 327 -10.06 -9.78 6.11
C PHE A 327 -10.23 -10.59 4.82
N GLY A 328 -9.14 -10.67 4.04
CA GLY A 328 -9.10 -11.44 2.80
C GLY A 328 -9.62 -10.73 1.56
N TYR A 329 -9.95 -9.43 1.64
CA TYR A 329 -10.35 -8.68 0.44
C TYR A 329 -9.31 -8.89 -0.71
N PRO A 330 -9.70 -9.08 -1.97
CA PRO A 330 -11.04 -8.93 -2.58
C PRO A 330 -12.00 -10.11 -2.38
N ASN A 331 -11.54 -11.23 -1.86
CA ASN A 331 -12.34 -12.42 -1.61
C ASN A 331 -12.54 -12.59 -0.10
N PRO A 332 -13.52 -11.89 0.51
CA PRO A 332 -13.69 -11.92 1.95
C PRO A 332 -14.05 -13.33 2.45
N TYR A 333 -13.44 -13.70 3.55
CA TYR A 333 -13.78 -14.90 4.31
C TYR A 333 -15.02 -14.64 5.19
N SER A 334 -15.30 -15.57 6.11
CA SER A 334 -16.33 -15.37 7.15
C SER A 334 -16.04 -14.12 7.98
N ASP A 335 -17.07 -13.58 8.63
CA ASP A 335 -16.93 -12.39 9.47
C ASP A 335 -15.96 -12.58 10.63
N ASN A 336 -15.88 -13.80 11.18
CA ASN A 336 -14.96 -14.15 12.26
C ASN A 336 -14.14 -15.38 11.88
N GLY A 337 -12.89 -15.38 12.30
CA GLY A 337 -11.97 -16.50 12.16
C GLY A 337 -11.12 -16.69 13.41
N VAL A 338 -10.12 -17.56 13.33
CA VAL A 338 -9.20 -17.82 14.45
C VAL A 338 -8.39 -16.58 14.81
N PHE A 339 -7.99 -15.79 13.79
CA PHE A 339 -7.10 -14.64 13.96
C PHE A 339 -7.64 -13.36 13.32
N TRP A 340 -8.92 -13.31 12.96
CA TRP A 340 -9.55 -12.09 12.45
C TRP A 340 -10.99 -11.95 12.90
N THR A 341 -11.45 -10.71 12.96
CA THR A 341 -12.88 -10.36 12.99
C THR A 341 -13.10 -9.12 12.14
N ASN A 342 -14.23 -9.09 11.41
CA ASN A 342 -14.70 -7.93 10.66
C ASN A 342 -15.73 -7.11 11.47
N ASN A 343 -15.94 -7.44 12.74
CA ASN A 343 -16.88 -6.76 13.61
C ASN A 343 -16.15 -6.01 14.73
N PRO A 344 -16.62 -4.82 15.13
CA PRO A 344 -16.09 -4.07 16.26
C PRO A 344 -16.62 -4.66 17.60
N ASP A 345 -16.21 -5.89 17.90
CA ASP A 345 -16.68 -6.68 19.04
C ASP A 345 -15.49 -7.01 19.96
N THR A 346 -15.51 -6.44 21.18
CA THR A 346 -14.42 -6.59 22.17
C THR A 346 -14.32 -8.02 22.73
N ASP A 347 -15.41 -8.79 22.75
CA ASP A 347 -15.38 -10.19 23.17
C ASP A 347 -14.66 -11.04 22.11
N GLU A 348 -14.91 -10.77 20.83
CA GLU A 348 -14.18 -11.38 19.73
C GLU A 348 -12.70 -10.96 19.72
N TYR A 349 -12.39 -9.71 20.01
CA TYR A 349 -11.00 -9.27 20.17
C TYR A 349 -10.28 -10.04 21.28
N SER A 350 -10.92 -10.17 22.45
CA SER A 350 -10.37 -10.92 23.58
C SER A 350 -10.18 -12.39 23.24
N ARG A 351 -11.16 -13.03 22.58
CA ARG A 351 -11.10 -14.42 22.13
C ARG A 351 -9.89 -14.65 21.21
N ILE A 352 -9.72 -13.78 20.22
CA ILE A 352 -8.62 -13.86 19.25
C ILE A 352 -7.28 -13.69 19.96
N LEU A 353 -7.12 -12.68 20.82
CA LEU A 353 -5.88 -12.44 21.55
C LEU A 353 -5.49 -13.61 22.44
N ASN A 354 -6.44 -14.13 23.23
CA ASN A 354 -6.23 -15.30 24.08
C ASN A 354 -5.79 -16.52 23.27
N SER A 355 -6.47 -16.79 22.16
CA SER A 355 -6.11 -17.89 21.25
C SER A 355 -4.69 -17.76 20.71
N LEU A 356 -4.34 -16.59 20.15
CA LEU A 356 -3.04 -16.39 19.50
C LEU A 356 -1.88 -16.33 20.49
N LEU A 357 -2.06 -15.75 21.65
CA LEU A 357 -1.03 -15.71 22.70
C LEU A 357 -0.77 -17.11 23.30
N GLY A 358 -1.78 -17.97 23.37
CA GLY A 358 -1.65 -19.36 23.82
C GLY A 358 -1.17 -20.35 22.75
N MET A 359 -1.28 -20.01 21.48
CA MET A 359 -0.95 -20.86 20.35
C MET A 359 0.57 -21.03 20.19
N THR A 360 1.04 -22.25 19.93
CA THR A 360 2.44 -22.52 19.57
C THR A 360 2.74 -22.05 18.14
N ASP A 361 4.01 -21.92 17.79
CA ASP A 361 4.42 -21.53 16.42
C ASP A 361 4.08 -22.62 15.39
N ALA A 362 4.09 -23.90 15.76
CA ALA A 362 3.71 -25.00 14.88
C ALA A 362 2.20 -25.00 14.58
N GLU A 363 1.37 -24.74 15.60
CA GLU A 363 -0.08 -24.58 15.41
C GLU A 363 -0.38 -23.37 14.55
N TRP A 364 0.31 -22.23 14.81
CA TRP A 364 0.18 -21.05 14.00
C TRP A 364 0.54 -21.28 12.52
N ALA A 365 1.68 -21.93 12.25
CA ALA A 365 2.11 -22.23 10.88
C ALA A 365 1.06 -23.07 10.13
N THR A 366 0.44 -24.04 10.84
CA THR A 366 -0.66 -24.85 10.27
C THR A 366 -1.89 -23.99 10.00
N GLN A 367 -2.22 -23.11 10.95
CA GLN A 367 -3.42 -22.24 10.88
C GLN A 367 -3.37 -21.28 9.70
N ILE A 368 -2.20 -20.72 9.37
CA ILE A 368 -2.06 -19.70 8.32
C ILE A 368 -1.82 -20.24 6.93
N GLN A 369 -1.44 -21.52 6.81
CA GLN A 369 -1.06 -22.14 5.54
C GLN A 369 -2.07 -21.92 4.40
N PRO A 370 -3.41 -21.98 4.61
CA PRO A 370 -4.37 -21.71 3.54
C PRO A 370 -4.39 -20.26 3.02
N TYR A 371 -3.89 -19.32 3.81
CA TYR A 371 -4.04 -17.88 3.55
C TYR A 371 -2.80 -17.22 2.94
N THR A 372 -1.60 -17.78 3.19
CA THR A 372 -0.35 -17.10 2.87
C THR A 372 -0.17 -16.87 1.38
N ASP A 373 -0.22 -17.90 0.51
CA ASP A 373 -0.08 -17.71 -0.93
C ASP A 373 -1.32 -17.08 -1.59
N ASP A 374 -2.47 -17.19 -0.96
CA ASP A 374 -3.70 -16.61 -1.48
C ASP A 374 -3.72 -15.09 -1.32
N LEU A 375 -3.39 -14.62 -0.11
CA LEU A 375 -3.46 -13.19 0.24
C LEU A 375 -2.18 -12.45 -0.08
N MET A 376 -1.04 -12.99 0.38
CA MET A 376 0.28 -12.41 0.11
C MET A 376 1.37 -13.47 0.18
N ALA A 377 2.00 -13.74 -0.94
CA ALA A 377 3.16 -14.63 -1.00
C ALA A 377 4.40 -13.95 -0.39
N TYR A 378 5.29 -14.75 0.22
CA TYR A 378 6.63 -14.32 0.58
C TYR A 378 7.63 -14.96 -0.38
N ARG A 379 8.36 -14.12 -1.13
CA ARG A 379 9.32 -14.54 -2.17
C ARG A 379 10.67 -13.84 -1.92
N PRO A 380 11.46 -14.30 -0.94
CA PRO A 380 12.71 -13.64 -0.57
C PRO A 380 13.64 -13.47 -1.78
N GLY A 381 14.25 -12.29 -1.88
CA GLY A 381 15.13 -11.93 -2.99
C GLY A 381 14.44 -11.55 -4.30
N ASN A 382 13.10 -11.59 -4.37
CA ASN A 382 12.31 -11.15 -5.54
C ASN A 382 12.73 -11.81 -6.88
N THR A 383 13.08 -13.10 -6.86
CA THR A 383 13.64 -13.82 -8.01
C THR A 383 12.73 -13.80 -9.23
N GLU A 384 11.42 -13.96 -9.04
CA GLU A 384 10.42 -13.95 -10.12
C GLU A 384 10.31 -12.55 -10.76
N PHE A 385 10.34 -11.50 -9.95
CA PHE A 385 10.35 -10.11 -10.45
C PHE A 385 11.62 -9.81 -11.23
N ILE A 386 12.78 -10.22 -10.72
CA ILE A 386 14.08 -10.08 -11.38
C ILE A 386 14.09 -10.81 -12.73
N GLN A 387 13.59 -12.06 -12.75
CA GLN A 387 13.54 -12.84 -13.97
C GLN A 387 12.62 -12.21 -15.01
N MET A 388 11.45 -11.71 -14.60
CA MET A 388 10.52 -10.98 -15.47
C MET A 388 11.18 -9.73 -16.09
N LEU A 389 11.98 -8.96 -15.33
CA LEU A 389 12.71 -7.81 -15.89
C LEU A 389 13.76 -8.26 -16.93
N LYS A 390 14.49 -9.36 -16.66
CA LYS A 390 15.46 -9.92 -17.61
C LYS A 390 14.79 -10.37 -18.91
N ASP A 391 13.64 -11.04 -18.81
CA ASP A 391 12.86 -11.51 -19.97
C ASP A 391 12.36 -10.33 -20.84
N LYS A 392 12.21 -9.12 -20.24
CA LYS A 392 11.93 -7.88 -20.97
C LYS A 392 13.19 -7.18 -21.50
N GLY A 393 14.35 -7.81 -21.39
CA GLY A 393 15.63 -7.30 -21.87
C GLY A 393 16.21 -6.18 -21.01
N ILE A 394 15.81 -6.07 -19.76
CA ILE A 394 16.38 -5.12 -18.79
C ILE A 394 17.66 -5.73 -18.20
N GLN A 395 18.73 -4.96 -18.24
CA GLN A 395 19.95 -5.34 -17.56
C GLN A 395 19.80 -5.17 -16.05
N VAL A 396 19.76 -6.29 -15.32
CA VAL A 396 19.68 -6.30 -13.88
C VAL A 396 21.10 -6.29 -13.29
N THR A 397 21.32 -5.42 -12.30
CA THR A 397 22.58 -5.40 -11.55
C THR A 397 22.67 -6.66 -10.68
N SER A 398 23.82 -7.32 -10.69
CA SER A 398 24.04 -8.60 -9.98
C SER A 398 24.14 -8.47 -8.47
N GLU A 399 24.19 -7.25 -7.95
CA GLU A 399 24.26 -6.98 -6.51
C GLU A 399 22.86 -6.63 -5.99
N VAL A 400 22.11 -7.65 -5.56
CA VAL A 400 21.07 -7.40 -4.54
C VAL A 400 21.84 -7.01 -3.29
N VAL A 401 21.94 -5.72 -3.01
CA VAL A 401 22.54 -5.22 -1.77
C VAL A 401 21.62 -5.68 -0.64
N HIS A 402 21.96 -6.80 -0.04
CA HIS A 402 21.38 -7.26 1.21
C HIS A 402 21.78 -6.25 2.29
N ARG A 403 20.98 -5.22 2.48
CA ARG A 403 21.16 -4.30 3.62
C ARG A 403 20.58 -4.98 4.85
N ALA A 404 21.50 -5.32 5.76
CA ALA A 404 21.20 -5.80 7.10
C ALA A 404 20.45 -4.76 7.92
#